data_3d6f53c3fdc4f62dcd3590e782691d0d
#
_entry.id   3d6f53c3fdc4f62dcd3590e782691d0d
#
_cell.length_a   1.000
_cell.length_b   1.000
_cell.length_c   1.000
_cell.angle_alpha   90.00
_cell.angle_beta   90.00
_cell.angle_gamma   90.00
#
_symmetry.space_group_name_H-M   'P 1'
#
loop_
_entity.id
_entity.type
_entity.pdbx_description
1 polymer ?
#
loop_
_entity_poly.entity_id
_entity_poly.type
_entity_poly.pdbx_seq_one_letter_code
_entity_poly.pdbx_strand_id
1 'polypeptide(L)'
;PTGWKWVRLGEICEGFMYGTSAKSLPSGKCPVLRMGNIQNGKIDWEKLVYTNNDEEIEKYLLKQYDLLFNRTNSREMVGKTAIFESTQKTIYAGYLVRFRPINSNPYFVNIVLNSKTHREWCNEVKTDALGQSNINAEKLKNFITPLPPLAEQKEIVARVEKHLQTI
;
A
#
# COMPACT_ATOMS: atom_id res chain seq x y z
N PRO A 1 -1.49 -4.83 26.37
CA PRO A 1 -0.28 -5.63 26.51
C PRO A 1 0.97 -4.75 26.73
N THR A 2 1.95 -5.31 27.43
CA THR A 2 3.18 -4.59 27.74
C THR A 2 3.96 -4.22 26.48
N GLY A 3 4.38 -2.96 26.34
CA GLY A 3 5.15 -2.46 25.21
C GLY A 3 4.34 -2.11 23.97
N TRP A 4 3.04 -2.34 23.96
CA TRP A 4 2.14 -1.91 22.90
C TRP A 4 1.85 -0.40 23.00
N LYS A 5 1.78 0.24 21.85
CA LYS A 5 1.48 1.69 21.76
C LYS A 5 0.37 1.90 20.74
N TRP A 6 -0.41 2.95 20.93
CA TRP A 6 -1.27 3.49 19.90
C TRP A 6 -0.48 4.50 19.08
N VAL A 7 -0.43 4.34 17.78
CA VAL A 7 0.32 5.21 16.86
C VAL A 7 -0.53 5.59 15.66
N ARG A 8 -0.18 6.73 15.06
CA ARG A 8 -0.69 7.08 13.73
C ARG A 8 0.24 6.49 12.66
N LEU A 9 -0.31 6.11 11.53
CA LEU A 9 0.48 5.55 10.44
C LEU A 9 1.64 6.46 10.02
N GLY A 10 1.42 7.78 10.00
CA GLY A 10 2.45 8.76 9.69
C GLY A 10 3.63 8.82 10.68
N GLU A 11 3.49 8.22 11.87
CA GLU A 11 4.57 8.11 12.86
C GLU A 11 5.50 6.92 12.62
N ILE A 12 5.01 5.90 11.93
CA ILE A 12 5.73 4.64 11.67
C ILE A 12 6.03 4.39 10.19
N CYS A 13 5.67 5.32 9.33
CA CYS A 13 5.92 5.29 7.89
C CYS A 13 6.34 6.67 7.41
N GLU A 14 7.11 6.70 6.33
CA GLU A 14 7.57 7.91 5.68
C GLU A 14 7.40 7.84 4.16
N GLY A 15 7.74 8.91 3.45
CA GLY A 15 7.79 8.93 2.00
C GLY A 15 6.44 8.77 1.32
N PHE A 16 5.37 9.28 1.92
CA PHE A 16 4.04 9.29 1.31
C PHE A 16 4.06 10.12 0.04
N MET A 17 3.84 9.47 -1.10
CA MET A 17 3.95 10.12 -2.40
C MET A 17 2.97 9.49 -3.39
N TYR A 18 2.20 10.35 -4.06
CA TYR A 18 1.35 9.93 -5.18
C TYR A 18 2.21 9.53 -6.38
N GLY A 19 1.74 8.56 -7.17
CA GLY A 19 2.44 8.09 -8.35
C GLY A 19 2.30 9.01 -9.56
N THR A 20 2.76 8.50 -10.70
CA THR A 20 2.80 9.25 -11.96
C THR A 20 1.41 9.52 -12.52
N SER A 21 1.21 10.72 -13.06
CA SER A 21 0.05 11.09 -13.87
C SER A 21 0.29 10.91 -15.39
N ALA A 22 1.50 10.54 -15.77
CA ALA A 22 1.85 10.32 -17.17
C ALA A 22 1.10 9.13 -17.77
N LYS A 23 0.78 9.23 -19.07
CA LYS A 23 0.10 8.16 -19.78
C LYS A 23 0.99 6.93 -19.92
N SER A 24 0.45 5.79 -19.57
CA SER A 24 1.12 4.50 -19.73
C SER A 24 0.99 3.93 -21.13
N LEU A 25 1.93 3.05 -21.49
CA LEU A 25 2.00 2.35 -22.75
C LEU A 25 1.63 0.87 -22.60
N PRO A 26 1.14 0.19 -23.64
CA PRO A 26 0.84 -1.24 -23.60
C PRO A 26 2.08 -2.12 -23.46
N SER A 27 3.26 -1.60 -23.82
CA SER A 27 4.57 -2.27 -23.67
C SER A 27 5.65 -1.24 -23.40
N GLY A 28 6.75 -1.65 -22.79
CA GLY A 28 7.85 -0.75 -22.46
C GLY A 28 8.84 -1.40 -21.50
N LYS A 29 9.84 -0.64 -21.09
CA LYS A 29 10.95 -1.14 -20.28
C LYS A 29 10.68 -1.22 -18.78
N CYS A 30 9.71 -0.46 -18.28
CA CYS A 30 9.42 -0.42 -16.84
C CYS A 30 7.92 -0.54 -16.59
N PRO A 31 7.49 -1.55 -15.78
CA PRO A 31 6.09 -1.67 -15.38
C PRO A 31 5.61 -0.48 -14.57
N VAL A 32 4.34 -0.11 -14.77
CA VAL A 32 3.62 0.90 -13.98
C VAL A 32 2.46 0.22 -13.28
N LEU A 33 2.52 0.06 -11.97
CA LEU A 33 1.44 -0.55 -11.19
C LEU A 33 0.24 0.39 -11.08
N ARG A 34 -0.94 -0.16 -11.25
CA ARG A 34 -2.23 0.54 -11.17
C ARG A 34 -3.11 -0.07 -10.09
N MET A 35 -4.29 0.51 -9.86
CA MET A 35 -5.28 0.03 -8.90
C MET A 35 -5.56 -1.48 -9.03
N GLY A 36 -5.72 -1.99 -10.25
CA GLY A 36 -6.01 -3.39 -10.51
C GLY A 36 -4.88 -4.35 -10.14
N ASN A 37 -3.67 -3.86 -9.98
CA ASN A 37 -2.53 -4.66 -9.56
C ASN A 37 -2.42 -4.83 -8.03
N ILE A 38 -3.30 -4.18 -7.26
CA ILE A 38 -3.35 -4.30 -5.80
C ILE A 38 -4.42 -5.33 -5.44
N GLN A 39 -4.03 -6.55 -5.08
CA GLN A 39 -4.95 -7.64 -4.80
C GLN A 39 -4.51 -8.44 -3.57
N ASN A 40 -5.41 -8.58 -2.58
CA ASN A 40 -5.19 -9.44 -1.41
C ASN A 40 -3.87 -9.20 -0.64
N GLY A 41 -3.47 -7.94 -0.51
CA GLY A 41 -2.23 -7.55 0.17
C GLY A 41 -0.96 -7.79 -0.66
N LYS A 42 -1.09 -8.16 -1.92
CA LYS A 42 0.03 -8.48 -2.83
C LYS A 42 -0.10 -7.74 -4.15
N ILE A 43 1.00 -7.70 -4.88
CA ILE A 43 1.02 -7.19 -6.25
C ILE A 43 0.61 -8.32 -7.20
N ASP A 44 -0.44 -8.06 -7.96
CA ASP A 44 -0.83 -8.88 -9.11
C ASP A 44 -0.10 -8.35 -10.36
N TRP A 45 0.78 -9.15 -10.91
CA TRP A 45 1.63 -8.80 -12.05
C TRP A 45 0.97 -9.06 -13.41
N GLU A 46 -0.31 -9.35 -13.43
CA GLU A 46 -1.06 -9.50 -14.67
C GLU A 46 -1.53 -8.13 -15.20
N LYS A 47 -1.81 -8.09 -16.51
CA LYS A 47 -2.34 -6.91 -17.20
C LYS A 47 -1.53 -5.63 -16.93
N LEU A 48 -0.23 -5.74 -16.99
CA LEU A 48 0.67 -4.62 -16.76
C LEU A 48 0.60 -3.60 -17.89
N VAL A 49 0.83 -2.34 -17.52
CA VAL A 49 1.17 -1.26 -18.44
C VAL A 49 2.59 -0.80 -18.14
N TYR A 50 3.16 0.02 -19.01
CA TYR A 50 4.59 0.30 -18.97
C TYR A 50 4.88 1.77 -19.25
N THR A 51 6.11 2.18 -18.98
CA THR A 51 6.68 3.45 -19.38
C THR A 51 8.11 3.25 -19.92
N ASN A 52 8.51 4.13 -20.84
CA ASN A 52 9.89 4.26 -21.31
C ASN A 52 10.55 5.57 -20.86
N ASN A 53 9.84 6.39 -20.09
CA ASN A 53 10.32 7.70 -19.65
C ASN A 53 11.27 7.56 -18.46
N ASP A 54 12.56 7.84 -18.68
CA ASP A 54 13.60 7.69 -17.66
C ASP A 54 13.41 8.62 -16.46
N GLU A 55 12.92 9.84 -16.67
CA GLU A 55 12.66 10.80 -15.58
C GLU A 55 11.53 10.29 -14.68
N GLU A 56 10.46 9.74 -15.25
CA GLU A 56 9.35 9.13 -14.51
C GLU A 56 9.82 7.88 -13.74
N ILE A 57 10.65 7.06 -14.37
CA ILE A 57 11.21 5.86 -13.73
C ILE A 57 12.06 6.25 -12.52
N GLU A 58 12.92 7.23 -12.64
CA GLU A 58 13.75 7.70 -11.54
C GLU A 58 12.92 8.30 -10.41
N LYS A 59 11.95 9.14 -10.73
CA LYS A 59 11.12 9.87 -9.77
C LYS A 59 10.21 8.95 -8.94
N TYR A 60 9.61 7.94 -9.56
CA TYR A 60 8.60 7.08 -8.95
C TYR A 60 9.08 5.65 -8.68
N LEU A 61 10.39 5.43 -8.69
CA LEU A 61 10.95 4.11 -8.48
C LEU A 61 10.56 3.54 -7.12
N LEU A 62 9.97 2.34 -7.13
CA LEU A 62 9.67 1.57 -5.94
C LEU A 62 10.92 0.89 -5.39
N LYS A 63 10.98 0.81 -4.08
CA LYS A 63 11.97 0.01 -3.34
C LYS A 63 11.32 -1.20 -2.73
N GLN A 64 12.06 -2.28 -2.61
CA GLN A 64 11.57 -3.49 -1.93
C GLN A 64 11.03 -3.14 -0.54
N TYR A 65 9.86 -3.68 -0.21
CA TYR A 65 9.10 -3.46 1.00
C TYR A 65 8.34 -2.11 1.08
N ASP A 66 8.32 -1.32 0.03
CA ASP A 66 7.38 -0.22 -0.08
C ASP A 66 5.95 -0.73 -0.02
N LEU A 67 5.06 0.06 0.56
CA LEU A 67 3.63 -0.20 0.55
C LEU A 67 2.93 0.70 -0.45
N LEU A 68 1.92 0.17 -1.12
CA LEU A 68 1.06 0.89 -2.05
C LEU A 68 -0.38 0.84 -1.57
N PHE A 69 -0.97 2.01 -1.43
CA PHE A 69 -2.35 2.20 -0.97
C PHE A 69 -3.20 2.75 -2.12
N ASN A 70 -4.33 2.13 -2.32
CA ASN A 70 -5.30 2.52 -3.35
C ASN A 70 -6.15 3.70 -2.86
N ARG A 71 -5.76 4.94 -3.22
CA ARG A 71 -6.40 6.17 -2.74
C ARG A 71 -7.70 6.51 -3.46
N THR A 72 -7.90 5.99 -4.65
CA THR A 72 -9.09 6.25 -5.48
C THR A 72 -9.53 4.98 -6.16
N ASN A 73 -10.78 4.59 -5.95
CA ASN A 73 -11.39 3.43 -6.61
C ASN A 73 -12.91 3.41 -6.33
N SER A 74 -13.57 2.31 -6.68
CA SER A 74 -14.93 2.06 -6.23
C SER A 74 -15.01 2.02 -4.69
N ARG A 75 -16.23 2.12 -4.16
CA ARG A 75 -16.50 2.09 -2.71
C ARG A 75 -15.86 0.91 -1.99
N GLU A 76 -15.89 -0.24 -2.64
CA GLU A 76 -15.41 -1.50 -2.05
C GLU A 76 -13.90 -1.67 -2.18
N MET A 77 -13.28 -0.98 -3.12
CA MET A 77 -11.87 -1.18 -3.50
C MET A 77 -10.92 -0.11 -2.95
N VAL A 78 -11.45 1.07 -2.61
CA VAL A 78 -10.63 2.15 -2.02
C VAL A 78 -10.01 1.68 -0.71
N GLY A 79 -8.73 1.96 -0.52
CA GLY A 79 -8.00 1.59 0.69
C GLY A 79 -7.31 0.22 0.64
N LYS A 80 -7.48 -0.56 -0.42
CA LYS A 80 -6.68 -1.78 -0.60
C LYS A 80 -5.20 -1.44 -0.60
N THR A 81 -4.42 -2.26 0.07
CA THR A 81 -2.98 -2.05 0.25
C THR A 81 -2.22 -3.31 -0.13
N ALA A 82 -1.04 -3.16 -0.71
CA ALA A 82 -0.15 -4.26 -1.02
C ALA A 82 1.29 -3.90 -0.72
N ILE A 83 2.08 -4.91 -0.34
CA ILE A 83 3.52 -4.78 -0.17
C ILE A 83 4.23 -5.08 -1.50
N PHE A 84 5.19 -4.24 -1.86
CA PHE A 84 6.05 -4.44 -3.02
C PHE A 84 7.29 -5.25 -2.63
N GLU A 85 7.33 -6.50 -3.06
CA GLU A 85 8.40 -7.45 -2.68
C GLU A 85 9.48 -7.62 -3.76
N SER A 86 9.25 -7.10 -4.97
CA SER A 86 10.14 -7.30 -6.10
C SER A 86 11.39 -6.42 -6.04
N THR A 87 12.46 -6.90 -6.65
CA THR A 87 13.68 -6.11 -6.92
C THR A 87 13.69 -5.55 -8.34
N GLN A 88 12.70 -5.90 -9.16
CA GLN A 88 12.55 -5.38 -10.52
C GLN A 88 12.21 -3.89 -10.49
N LYS A 89 12.86 -3.09 -11.35
CA LYS A 89 12.51 -1.68 -11.54
C LYS A 89 11.04 -1.56 -11.90
N THR A 90 10.28 -0.88 -11.06
CA THR A 90 8.83 -0.72 -11.19
C THR A 90 8.44 0.63 -10.63
N ILE A 91 7.50 1.30 -11.26
CA ILE A 91 6.88 2.53 -10.77
C ILE A 91 5.38 2.33 -10.57
N TYR A 92 4.68 3.35 -10.16
CA TYR A 92 3.25 3.27 -9.82
C TYR A 92 2.49 4.51 -10.28
N ALA A 93 1.20 4.32 -10.54
CA ALA A 93 0.29 5.35 -11.04
C ALA A 93 -0.23 6.27 -9.93
N GLY A 94 -0.73 7.43 -10.30
CA GLY A 94 -1.20 8.48 -9.39
C GLY A 94 -2.43 8.14 -8.56
N TYR A 95 -3.13 7.06 -8.86
CA TYR A 95 -4.22 6.52 -8.03
C TYR A 95 -3.71 5.72 -6.82
N LEU A 96 -2.40 5.54 -6.71
CA LEU A 96 -1.76 4.88 -5.59
C LEU A 96 -0.92 5.87 -4.79
N VAL A 97 -0.85 5.66 -3.48
CA VAL A 97 0.08 6.33 -2.57
C VAL A 97 1.14 5.32 -2.16
N ARG A 98 2.41 5.62 -2.41
CA ARG A 98 3.53 4.84 -1.90
C ARG A 98 3.97 5.39 -0.55
N PHE A 99 4.29 4.52 0.41
CA PHE A 99 4.91 4.87 1.69
C PHE A 99 5.80 3.73 2.18
N ARG A 100 6.74 4.07 3.09
CA ARG A 100 7.79 3.16 3.58
C ARG A 100 7.71 3.04 5.08
N PRO A 101 7.48 1.84 5.63
CA PRO A 101 7.59 1.61 7.06
C PRO A 101 9.00 1.93 7.59
N ILE A 102 9.04 2.61 8.72
CA ILE A 102 10.26 2.92 9.49
C ILE A 102 10.07 2.44 10.92
N ASN A 103 11.08 1.78 11.49
CA ASN A 103 11.00 1.21 12.83
C ASN A 103 9.76 0.32 13.05
N SER A 104 9.25 -0.25 11.97
CA SER A 104 8.10 -1.17 11.97
C SER A 104 8.30 -2.23 10.88
N ASN A 105 7.71 -3.41 11.10
CA ASN A 105 7.80 -4.49 10.14
C ASN A 105 6.84 -4.22 8.96
N PRO A 106 7.32 -4.15 7.70
CA PRO A 106 6.47 -3.84 6.55
C PRO A 106 5.32 -4.84 6.36
N TYR A 107 5.56 -6.11 6.61
CA TYR A 107 4.51 -7.14 6.52
C TYR A 107 3.44 -6.98 7.59
N PHE A 108 3.83 -6.59 8.81
CA PHE A 108 2.89 -6.27 9.87
C PHE A 108 2.00 -5.08 9.47
N VAL A 109 2.59 -4.01 8.98
CA VAL A 109 1.84 -2.82 8.53
C VAL A 109 0.89 -3.20 7.39
N ASN A 110 1.33 -4.01 6.44
CA ASN A 110 0.49 -4.52 5.35
C ASN A 110 -0.69 -5.34 5.88
N ILE A 111 -0.48 -6.20 6.86
CA ILE A 111 -1.56 -6.98 7.50
C ILE A 111 -2.58 -6.05 8.13
N VAL A 112 -2.14 -5.05 8.89
CA VAL A 112 -3.03 -4.08 9.54
C VAL A 112 -3.87 -3.33 8.50
N LEU A 113 -3.25 -2.88 7.40
CA LEU A 113 -3.92 -2.13 6.33
C LEU A 113 -4.79 -3.00 5.40
N ASN A 114 -4.82 -4.31 5.62
CA ASN A 114 -5.75 -5.23 4.98
C ASN A 114 -6.75 -5.85 5.97
N SER A 115 -6.76 -5.37 7.23
CA SER A 115 -7.65 -5.86 8.27
C SER A 115 -9.07 -5.32 8.12
N LYS A 116 -10.01 -5.99 8.80
CA LYS A 116 -11.39 -5.54 8.89
C LYS A 116 -11.48 -4.15 9.53
N THR A 117 -10.73 -3.90 10.59
CA THR A 117 -10.71 -2.60 11.28
C THR A 117 -10.30 -1.47 10.34
N HIS A 118 -9.27 -1.67 9.53
CA HIS A 118 -8.88 -0.69 8.52
C HIS A 118 -9.96 -0.50 7.45
N ARG A 119 -10.61 -1.58 7.03
CA ARG A 119 -11.71 -1.50 6.07
C ARG A 119 -12.88 -0.68 6.61
N GLU A 120 -13.24 -0.86 7.86
CA GLU A 120 -14.29 -0.07 8.53
C GLU A 120 -13.88 1.41 8.59
N TRP A 121 -12.65 1.70 8.99
CA TRP A 121 -12.11 3.06 8.98
C TRP A 121 -12.16 3.70 7.57
N CYS A 122 -11.78 2.98 6.54
CA CYS A 122 -11.86 3.46 5.15
C CYS A 122 -13.30 3.86 4.78
N ASN A 123 -14.28 3.08 5.21
CA ASN A 123 -15.70 3.38 4.95
C ASN A 123 -16.18 4.65 5.66
N GLU A 124 -15.59 4.98 6.80
CA GLU A 124 -15.93 6.19 7.57
C GLU A 124 -15.31 7.45 6.99
N VAL A 125 -14.04 7.38 6.55
CA VAL A 125 -13.26 8.57 6.17
C VAL A 125 -13.26 8.89 4.68
N LYS A 126 -13.66 7.96 3.82
CA LYS A 126 -13.68 8.18 2.37
C LYS A 126 -14.66 9.29 1.99
N THR A 127 -14.30 10.01 0.94
CA THR A 127 -15.20 10.94 0.26
C THR A 127 -15.67 10.32 -1.04
N ASP A 128 -16.98 10.39 -1.29
CA ASP A 128 -17.60 9.85 -2.50
C ASP A 128 -17.92 10.99 -3.47
N ALA A 129 -17.51 10.83 -4.72
CA ALA A 129 -17.83 11.75 -5.80
C ALA A 129 -17.86 11.04 -7.15
N LEU A 130 -18.89 11.27 -7.93
CA LEU A 130 -19.03 10.78 -9.31
C LEU A 130 -18.80 9.25 -9.44
N GLY A 131 -19.30 8.47 -8.47
CA GLY A 131 -19.19 7.01 -8.48
C GLY A 131 -17.84 6.47 -8.02
N GLN A 132 -16.92 7.33 -7.58
CA GLN A 132 -15.63 6.96 -7.01
C GLN A 132 -15.53 7.38 -5.55
N SER A 133 -14.75 6.62 -4.78
CA SER A 133 -14.38 6.93 -3.40
C SER A 133 -12.91 7.33 -3.33
N ASN A 134 -12.58 8.24 -2.42
CA ASN A 134 -11.24 8.82 -2.28
C ASN A 134 -10.82 8.87 -0.82
N ILE A 135 -9.56 8.50 -0.56
CA ILE A 135 -8.88 8.68 0.74
C ILE A 135 -7.50 9.27 0.43
N ASN A 136 -7.28 10.54 0.75
CA ASN A 136 -6.00 11.19 0.48
C ASN A 136 -4.89 10.76 1.46
N ALA A 137 -3.65 11.10 1.14
CA ALA A 137 -2.49 10.74 1.95
C ALA A 137 -2.55 11.32 3.38
N GLU A 138 -3.11 12.52 3.57
CA GLU A 138 -3.24 13.12 4.89
C GLU A 138 -4.20 12.34 5.79
N LYS A 139 -5.31 11.87 5.26
CA LYS A 139 -6.22 10.97 5.97
C LYS A 139 -5.53 9.65 6.32
N LEU A 140 -4.82 9.07 5.35
CA LEU A 140 -4.08 7.81 5.55
C LEU A 140 -3.05 7.92 6.68
N LYS A 141 -2.29 9.00 6.75
CA LYS A 141 -1.30 9.26 7.81
C LYS A 141 -1.94 9.29 9.20
N ASN A 142 -3.20 9.67 9.31
CA ASN A 142 -3.94 9.79 10.57
C ASN A 142 -4.61 8.49 11.02
N PHE A 143 -4.54 7.41 10.23
CA PHE A 143 -5.03 6.12 10.66
C PHE A 143 -4.31 5.66 11.93
N ILE A 144 -5.09 5.31 12.96
CA ILE A 144 -4.58 4.89 14.27
C ILE A 144 -4.58 3.38 14.36
N THR A 145 -3.46 2.81 14.76
CA THR A 145 -3.28 1.37 14.95
C THR A 145 -2.52 1.07 16.24
N PRO A 146 -2.83 -0.05 16.91
CA PRO A 146 -1.93 -0.54 17.95
C PRO A 146 -0.64 -1.05 17.30
N LEU A 147 0.49 -0.74 17.90
CA LEU A 147 1.81 -1.16 17.46
C LEU A 147 2.49 -1.97 18.56
N PRO A 148 2.65 -3.29 18.37
CA PRO A 148 3.45 -4.11 19.28
C PRO A 148 4.94 -3.87 19.11
N PRO A 149 5.79 -4.33 20.05
CA PRO A 149 7.22 -4.37 19.84
C PRO A 149 7.62 -5.14 18.57
N LEU A 150 8.76 -4.81 17.97
CA LEU A 150 9.21 -5.43 16.70
C LEU A 150 9.24 -6.96 16.74
N ALA A 151 9.68 -7.54 17.86
CA ALA A 151 9.69 -9.00 18.03
C ALA A 151 8.30 -9.62 17.92
N GLU A 152 7.29 -8.98 18.53
CA GLU A 152 5.90 -9.43 18.44
C GLU A 152 5.31 -9.19 17.05
N GLN A 153 5.64 -8.09 16.38
CA GLN A 153 5.25 -7.86 14.98
C GLN A 153 5.73 -9.01 14.10
N LYS A 154 6.97 -9.42 14.24
CA LYS A 154 7.56 -10.55 13.49
C LYS A 154 6.82 -11.85 13.77
N GLU A 155 6.48 -12.12 15.02
CA GLU A 155 5.72 -13.31 15.39
C GLU A 155 4.30 -13.30 14.83
N ILE A 156 3.61 -12.16 14.86
CA ILE A 156 2.29 -11.99 14.27
C ILE A 156 2.32 -12.28 12.78
N VAL A 157 3.30 -11.71 12.06
CA VAL A 157 3.50 -11.97 10.63
C VAL A 157 3.65 -13.45 10.36
N ALA A 158 4.53 -14.14 11.09
CA ALA A 158 4.76 -15.58 10.91
C ALA A 158 3.50 -16.41 11.16
N ARG A 159 2.71 -16.07 12.17
CA ARG A 159 1.45 -16.77 12.48
C ARG A 159 0.38 -16.54 11.40
N VAL A 160 0.24 -15.33 10.90
CA VAL A 160 -0.71 -15.01 9.82
C VAL A 160 -0.33 -15.74 8.54
N GLU A 161 0.93 -15.72 8.15
CA GLU A 161 1.42 -16.44 6.97
C GLU A 161 1.16 -17.94 7.07
N LYS A 162 1.45 -18.54 8.22
CA LYS A 162 1.18 -19.97 8.47
C LYS A 162 -0.30 -20.29 8.35
N HIS A 163 -1.16 -19.45 8.90
CA HIS A 163 -2.61 -19.64 8.82
C HIS A 163 -3.10 -19.57 7.38
N LEU A 164 -2.62 -18.63 6.58
CA LEU A 164 -2.99 -18.50 5.17
C LEU A 164 -2.52 -19.69 4.31
N GLN A 165 -1.42 -20.33 4.68
CA GLN A 165 -0.93 -21.53 3.98
C GLN A 165 -1.77 -22.79 4.23
N THR A 166 -2.55 -22.81 5.31
CA THR A 166 -3.39 -23.96 5.68
C THR A 166 -4.83 -23.88 5.16
N ILE A 167 -5.18 -22.78 4.52
CA ILE A 167 -6.46 -22.59 3.82
C ILE A 167 -6.30 -22.93 2.35
#